data_14abad415a1fa51a49bbcf3b2ea71e00
#
_entry.id   14abad415a1fa51a49bbcf3b2ea71e00
#
_cell.length_a   1.000
_cell.length_b   1.000
_cell.length_c   1.000
_cell.angle_alpha   90.00
_cell.angle_beta   90.00
_cell.angle_gamma   90.00
#
_symmetry.space_group_name_H-M   'P 1'
#
loop_
_entity.id
_entity.type
_entity.pdbx_description
1 polymer ?
#
loop_
_entity_poly.entity_id
_entity_poly.type
_entity_poly.pdbx_seq_one_letter_code
_entity_poly.pdbx_strand_id
1 'polypeptide(L)'
;EAKGSLAITLLDAEDQPVFEPDRGETPLWDNIYLTALFPDDLNPRQLVDELTEAFLPDKFPPVDIKPIENTNWERAWMKDFKPICFGEKLWICPSWAQAPDPAAVNIMLDPGLAFGTGTHPTTALCLNWLDRQNLQNKTVIDYGCGSGILGIAALLLGAHKVIGVDNDPQALSASRDNARKNHIIESRFPVFLPRDFAAQIILKKLTQADYVLANILAGPLINLAAYLSALVKPGGALLLSGILEEQAESVSQAYQPWFDLKPLASNDGWVRISGQRKL
;
A
#
# COMPACT_ATOMS: atom_id res chain seq x y z
N GLU A 1 -13.97 24.81 -11.37
CA GLU A 1 -15.32 24.51 -10.81
C GLU A 1 -16.37 25.50 -11.27
N ALA A 2 -16.12 26.83 -11.25
CA ALA A 2 -17.10 27.87 -11.65
C ALA A 2 -17.63 27.72 -13.09
N LYS A 3 -16.94 26.99 -13.96
CA LYS A 3 -17.34 26.71 -15.35
C LYS A 3 -17.97 25.31 -15.53
N GLY A 4 -18.38 24.64 -14.44
CA GLY A 4 -19.12 23.39 -14.49
C GLY A 4 -18.24 22.13 -14.66
N SER A 5 -16.97 22.17 -14.26
CA SER A 5 -16.14 20.96 -14.24
C SER A 5 -16.66 19.95 -13.22
N LEU A 6 -16.70 18.68 -13.61
CA LEU A 6 -17.11 17.55 -12.77
C LEU A 6 -15.99 17.11 -11.82
N ALA A 7 -14.74 17.23 -12.27
CA ALA A 7 -13.55 16.93 -11.49
C ALA A 7 -12.38 17.78 -12.00
N ILE A 8 -11.44 18.08 -11.09
CA ILE A 8 -10.16 18.72 -11.41
C ILE A 8 -9.06 17.90 -10.77
N THR A 9 -8.05 17.53 -11.56
CA THR A 9 -6.87 16.78 -11.13
C THR A 9 -5.62 17.60 -11.44
N LEU A 10 -4.73 17.70 -10.47
CA LEU A 10 -3.41 18.27 -10.64
C LEU A 10 -2.39 17.12 -10.71
N LEU A 11 -1.50 17.16 -11.68
CA LEU A 11 -0.44 16.19 -11.88
C LEU A 11 0.88 16.93 -11.99
N ASP A 12 1.94 16.30 -11.48
CA ASP A 12 3.31 16.77 -11.70
C ASP A 12 3.66 16.75 -13.19
N ALA A 13 4.26 17.83 -13.69
CA ALA A 13 4.70 17.94 -15.08
C ALA A 13 6.19 17.59 -15.28
N GLU A 14 6.97 17.46 -14.20
CA GLU A 14 8.44 17.37 -14.27
C GLU A 14 9.07 16.25 -13.43
N ASP A 15 8.29 15.35 -12.84
CA ASP A 15 8.77 14.29 -11.95
C ASP A 15 9.44 14.83 -10.65
N GLN A 16 8.74 15.74 -9.97
CA GLN A 16 9.11 16.28 -8.65
C GLN A 16 8.29 15.55 -7.55
N PRO A 17 8.71 14.41 -7.04
CA PRO A 17 7.88 13.63 -6.15
C PRO A 17 7.64 14.32 -4.80
N VAL A 18 6.39 14.40 -4.37
CA VAL A 18 5.98 14.84 -3.04
C VAL A 18 5.51 13.61 -2.27
N PHE A 19 6.39 13.05 -1.44
CA PHE A 19 6.13 11.76 -0.78
C PHE A 19 5.46 11.89 0.60
N GLU A 20 5.88 12.84 1.42
CA GLU A 20 5.41 13.00 2.79
C GLU A 20 5.26 14.49 3.14
N PRO A 21 4.19 15.18 2.67
CA PRO A 21 3.96 16.55 3.11
C PRO A 21 3.65 16.60 4.61
N ASP A 22 4.06 17.66 5.27
CA ASP A 22 3.74 17.87 6.68
C ASP A 22 2.23 17.99 6.88
N ARG A 23 1.77 17.67 8.09
CA ARG A 23 0.35 17.60 8.40
C ARG A 23 -0.33 18.97 8.25
N GLY A 24 -1.18 19.09 7.24
CA GLY A 24 -1.88 20.33 6.89
C GLY A 24 -1.22 21.12 5.76
N GLU A 25 -0.12 20.66 5.21
CA GLU A 25 0.47 21.17 4.00
C GLU A 25 -0.12 20.47 2.76
N THR A 26 -0.32 21.25 1.72
CA THR A 26 -0.69 20.77 0.38
C THR A 26 0.30 21.38 -0.62
N PRO A 27 1.57 20.91 -0.62
CA PRO A 27 2.55 21.42 -1.55
C PRO A 27 2.11 21.12 -2.98
N LEU A 28 2.23 22.13 -3.84
CA LEU A 28 2.04 21.99 -5.28
C LEU A 28 3.41 21.93 -5.94
N TRP A 29 3.48 21.20 -7.04
CA TRP A 29 4.67 21.18 -7.90
C TRP A 29 4.88 22.53 -8.61
N ASP A 30 6.10 22.87 -8.93
CA ASP A 30 6.46 24.10 -9.63
C ASP A 30 5.81 24.17 -11.01
N ASN A 31 5.73 23.05 -11.71
CA ASN A 31 5.03 22.87 -12.96
C ASN A 31 3.99 21.75 -12.85
N ILE A 32 2.75 22.07 -13.22
CA ILE A 32 1.62 21.15 -13.10
C ILE A 32 0.86 20.97 -14.42
N TYR A 33 0.37 19.77 -14.65
CA TYR A 33 -0.74 19.55 -15.57
C TYR A 33 -2.04 19.66 -14.79
N LEU A 34 -2.91 20.60 -15.18
CA LEU A 34 -4.27 20.67 -14.68
C LEU A 34 -5.19 19.97 -15.67
N THR A 35 -5.79 18.88 -15.24
CA THR A 35 -6.81 18.15 -16.03
C THR A 35 -8.18 18.41 -15.44
N ALA A 36 -9.11 18.89 -16.25
CA ALA A 36 -10.50 19.12 -15.85
C ALA A 36 -11.44 18.26 -16.69
N LEU A 37 -12.36 17.56 -16.03
CA LEU A 37 -13.41 16.76 -16.66
C LEU A 37 -14.69 17.59 -16.77
N PHE A 38 -15.31 17.57 -17.94
CA PHE A 38 -16.55 18.27 -18.22
C PHE A 38 -17.61 17.31 -18.79
N PRO A 39 -18.92 17.65 -18.67
CA PRO A 39 -19.97 16.94 -19.38
C PRO A 39 -19.79 17.02 -20.89
N ASP A 40 -20.32 16.04 -21.63
CA ASP A 40 -20.20 15.93 -23.08
C ASP A 40 -21.06 16.91 -23.87
N ASP A 41 -22.03 17.54 -23.23
CA ASP A 41 -22.89 18.58 -23.81
C ASP A 41 -22.26 19.99 -23.83
N LEU A 42 -21.06 20.13 -23.22
CA LEU A 42 -20.35 21.41 -23.18
C LEU A 42 -19.61 21.64 -24.50
N ASN A 43 -19.70 22.89 -25.02
CA ASN A 43 -18.94 23.30 -26.21
C ASN A 43 -17.46 23.60 -25.83
N PRO A 44 -16.50 22.75 -26.24
CA PRO A 44 -15.11 22.91 -25.81
C PRO A 44 -14.47 24.24 -26.30
N ARG A 45 -14.84 24.72 -27.48
CA ARG A 45 -14.29 25.97 -28.04
C ARG A 45 -14.74 27.16 -27.21
N GLN A 46 -16.03 27.23 -26.91
CA GLN A 46 -16.59 28.31 -26.10
C GLN A 46 -15.94 28.32 -24.70
N LEU A 47 -15.74 27.14 -24.09
CA LEU A 47 -15.05 27.05 -22.80
C LEU A 47 -13.63 27.60 -22.85
N VAL A 48 -12.85 27.24 -23.88
CA VAL A 48 -11.48 27.76 -24.06
C VAL A 48 -11.46 29.25 -24.24
N ASP A 49 -12.39 29.81 -25.04
CA ASP A 49 -12.51 31.26 -25.26
C ASP A 49 -12.81 31.99 -23.94
N GLU A 50 -13.77 31.49 -23.17
CA GLU A 50 -14.13 32.04 -21.86
C GLU A 50 -13.00 31.95 -20.82
N LEU A 51 -12.24 30.84 -20.80
CA LEU A 51 -11.08 30.69 -19.92
C LEU A 51 -9.96 31.63 -20.36
N THR A 52 -9.71 31.76 -21.68
CA THR A 52 -8.69 32.67 -22.22
C THR A 52 -8.99 34.12 -21.83
N GLU A 53 -10.25 34.51 -21.93
CA GLU A 53 -10.68 35.87 -21.53
C GLU A 53 -10.52 36.09 -20.02
N ALA A 54 -10.81 35.09 -19.21
CA ALA A 54 -10.67 35.15 -17.75
C ALA A 54 -9.20 35.24 -17.27
N PHE A 55 -8.24 34.82 -18.08
CA PHE A 55 -6.80 34.91 -17.77
C PHE A 55 -6.15 36.20 -18.16
N LEU A 56 -6.85 37.09 -18.89
CA LEU A 56 -6.28 38.38 -19.27
C LEU A 56 -5.90 39.24 -18.04
N PRO A 57 -4.75 39.97 -18.07
CA PRO A 57 -3.82 40.13 -19.19
C PRO A 57 -2.79 39.01 -19.37
N ASP A 58 -2.78 37.99 -18.51
CA ASP A 58 -1.85 36.86 -18.59
C ASP A 58 -2.18 35.95 -19.79
N LYS A 59 -1.18 35.24 -20.25
CA LYS A 59 -1.35 34.27 -21.35
C LYS A 59 -1.97 32.96 -20.83
N PHE A 60 -3.11 32.56 -21.41
CA PHE A 60 -3.70 31.28 -21.12
C PHE A 60 -2.77 30.14 -21.57
N PRO A 61 -2.56 29.09 -20.72
CA PRO A 61 -1.67 27.97 -21.05
C PRO A 61 -2.20 27.17 -22.25
N PRO A 62 -1.33 26.39 -22.92
CA PRO A 62 -1.75 25.47 -23.97
C PRO A 62 -2.78 24.46 -23.43
N VAL A 63 -3.81 24.17 -24.24
CA VAL A 63 -4.88 23.24 -23.88
C VAL A 63 -4.95 22.10 -24.89
N ASP A 64 -5.03 20.87 -24.39
CA ASP A 64 -5.36 19.68 -25.15
C ASP A 64 -6.75 19.18 -24.74
N ILE A 65 -7.63 18.95 -25.71
CA ILE A 65 -9.01 18.52 -25.48
C ILE A 65 -9.17 17.14 -26.06
N LYS A 66 -9.54 16.18 -25.20
CA LYS A 66 -9.76 14.79 -25.58
C LYS A 66 -11.17 14.35 -25.20
N PRO A 67 -11.96 13.83 -26.13
CA PRO A 67 -13.21 13.17 -25.77
C PRO A 67 -12.89 11.90 -24.98
N ILE A 68 -13.63 11.69 -23.89
CA ILE A 68 -13.57 10.44 -23.13
C ILE A 68 -14.77 9.62 -23.56
N GLU A 69 -14.51 8.44 -24.13
CA GLU A 69 -15.57 7.51 -24.47
C GLU A 69 -16.28 7.02 -23.20
N ASN A 70 -17.61 6.93 -23.28
CA ASN A 70 -18.40 6.39 -22.20
C ASN A 70 -18.24 4.87 -22.15
N THR A 71 -17.14 4.42 -21.57
CA THR A 71 -16.84 3.01 -21.34
C THR A 71 -17.16 2.64 -19.89
N ASN A 72 -17.43 1.36 -19.66
CA ASN A 72 -17.56 0.85 -18.28
C ASN A 72 -16.16 0.87 -17.61
N TRP A 73 -15.79 2.03 -17.08
CA TRP A 73 -14.50 2.28 -16.42
C TRP A 73 -14.22 1.32 -15.28
N GLU A 74 -15.28 0.82 -14.61
CA GLU A 74 -15.14 -0.20 -13.57
C GLU A 74 -14.49 -1.49 -14.06
N ARG A 75 -14.58 -1.77 -15.36
CA ARG A 75 -14.04 -2.98 -15.98
C ARG A 75 -12.90 -2.74 -16.97
N ALA A 76 -12.67 -1.51 -17.41
CA ALA A 76 -11.64 -1.19 -18.40
C ALA A 76 -10.25 -1.61 -17.91
N TRP A 77 -9.93 -1.31 -16.66
CA TRP A 77 -8.65 -1.65 -16.01
C TRP A 77 -8.50 -3.16 -15.70
N MET A 78 -9.62 -3.92 -15.61
CA MET A 78 -9.57 -5.37 -15.34
C MET A 78 -8.80 -6.15 -16.40
N LYS A 79 -8.78 -5.66 -17.65
CA LYS A 79 -8.11 -6.34 -18.78
C LYS A 79 -6.59 -6.34 -18.62
N ASP A 80 -6.04 -5.33 -17.94
CA ASP A 80 -4.60 -5.14 -17.76
C ASP A 80 -4.09 -5.85 -16.50
N PHE A 81 -4.99 -6.27 -15.59
CA PHE A 81 -4.63 -6.94 -14.35
C PHE A 81 -4.52 -8.45 -14.56
N LYS A 82 -3.28 -8.94 -14.61
CA LYS A 82 -2.95 -10.36 -14.80
C LYS A 82 -2.40 -10.94 -13.50
N PRO A 83 -2.45 -12.27 -13.31
CA PRO A 83 -1.74 -12.92 -12.21
C PRO A 83 -0.26 -12.56 -12.20
N ILE A 84 0.26 -12.23 -11.02
CA ILE A 84 1.66 -11.84 -10.81
C ILE A 84 2.31 -12.81 -9.84
N CYS A 85 3.50 -13.32 -10.19
CA CYS A 85 4.29 -14.20 -9.36
C CYS A 85 5.26 -13.39 -8.48
N PHE A 86 5.37 -13.78 -7.20
CA PHE A 86 6.33 -13.25 -6.25
C PHE A 86 7.14 -14.40 -5.65
N GLY A 87 8.46 -14.36 -5.83
CA GLY A 87 9.32 -15.45 -5.41
C GLY A 87 9.11 -16.73 -6.24
N GLU A 88 9.00 -17.87 -5.58
CA GLU A 88 8.90 -19.18 -6.24
C GLU A 88 7.51 -19.81 -6.13
N LYS A 89 6.73 -19.43 -5.10
CA LYS A 89 5.49 -20.14 -4.71
C LYS A 89 4.27 -19.26 -4.65
N LEU A 90 4.43 -17.93 -4.62
CA LEU A 90 3.35 -17.01 -4.29
C LEU A 90 2.84 -16.31 -5.54
N TRP A 91 1.53 -16.36 -5.77
CA TRP A 91 0.85 -15.67 -6.85
C TRP A 91 -0.24 -14.74 -6.30
N ILE A 92 -0.36 -13.57 -6.87
CA ILE A 92 -1.52 -12.70 -6.70
C ILE A 92 -2.39 -12.86 -7.94
N CYS A 93 -3.62 -13.30 -7.76
CA CYS A 93 -4.56 -13.58 -8.84
C CYS A 93 -5.81 -12.73 -8.65
N PRO A 94 -6.22 -11.92 -9.64
CA PRO A 94 -7.52 -11.29 -9.60
C PRO A 94 -8.64 -12.34 -9.75
N SER A 95 -9.82 -12.08 -9.18
CA SER A 95 -10.93 -13.05 -9.11
C SER A 95 -11.46 -13.52 -10.48
N TRP A 96 -11.20 -12.74 -11.53
CA TRP A 96 -11.58 -13.07 -12.91
C TRP A 96 -10.53 -13.85 -13.69
N ALA A 97 -9.35 -14.09 -13.15
CA ALA A 97 -8.27 -14.81 -13.80
C ALA A 97 -8.08 -16.20 -13.17
N GLN A 98 -7.72 -17.17 -14.01
CA GLN A 98 -7.31 -18.47 -13.50
C GLN A 98 -5.89 -18.41 -12.94
N ALA A 99 -5.66 -19.12 -11.85
CA ALA A 99 -4.32 -19.27 -11.27
C ALA A 99 -3.40 -19.98 -12.27
N PRO A 100 -2.24 -19.40 -12.64
CA PRO A 100 -1.32 -20.02 -13.59
C PRO A 100 -0.73 -21.33 -13.09
N ASP A 101 -0.53 -21.45 -11.77
CA ASP A 101 -0.12 -22.67 -11.10
C ASP A 101 -1.08 -22.96 -9.92
N PRO A 102 -2.04 -23.87 -10.09
CA PRO A 102 -2.97 -24.24 -9.03
C PRO A 102 -2.31 -24.93 -7.83
N ALA A 103 -1.09 -25.47 -7.97
CA ALA A 103 -0.35 -26.09 -6.86
C ALA A 103 0.45 -25.08 -6.01
N ALA A 104 0.63 -23.87 -6.54
CA ALA A 104 1.28 -22.79 -5.83
C ALA A 104 0.34 -22.11 -4.81
N VAL A 105 0.88 -21.20 -4.01
CA VAL A 105 0.11 -20.36 -3.09
C VAL A 105 -0.53 -19.22 -3.87
N ASN A 106 -1.82 -19.30 -4.13
CA ASN A 106 -2.57 -18.32 -4.89
C ASN A 106 -3.40 -17.43 -3.96
N ILE A 107 -3.13 -16.14 -3.98
CA ILE A 107 -3.90 -15.12 -3.26
C ILE A 107 -4.90 -14.50 -4.22
N MET A 108 -6.18 -14.65 -3.92
CA MET A 108 -7.25 -13.98 -4.66
C MET A 108 -7.37 -12.55 -4.18
N LEU A 109 -6.96 -11.59 -5.01
CA LEU A 109 -7.00 -10.17 -4.67
C LEU A 109 -7.41 -9.35 -5.88
N ASP A 110 -8.52 -8.63 -5.73
CA ASP A 110 -8.97 -7.67 -6.72
C ASP A 110 -8.42 -6.29 -6.36
N PRO A 111 -7.93 -5.52 -7.34
CA PRO A 111 -7.62 -4.11 -7.12
C PRO A 111 -8.85 -3.39 -6.57
N GLY A 112 -8.64 -2.62 -5.52
CA GLY A 112 -9.71 -1.89 -4.83
C GLY A 112 -9.19 -0.54 -4.31
N LEU A 113 -10.02 0.13 -3.51
CA LEU A 113 -9.70 1.44 -2.93
C LEU A 113 -8.63 1.38 -1.82
N ALA A 114 -8.37 0.20 -1.23
CA ALA A 114 -7.33 0.05 -0.23
C ALA A 114 -5.96 -0.14 -0.88
N PHE A 115 -4.92 0.46 -0.27
CA PHE A 115 -3.53 0.30 -0.70
C PHE A 115 -3.09 -1.18 -0.59
N GLY A 116 -2.16 -1.58 -1.48
CA GLY A 116 -1.60 -2.94 -1.49
C GLY A 116 -2.29 -3.87 -2.49
N THR A 117 -2.34 -3.47 -3.77
CA THR A 117 -2.82 -4.33 -4.89
C THR A 117 -1.80 -5.37 -5.35
N GLY A 118 -0.60 -5.36 -4.78
CA GLY A 118 0.51 -6.23 -5.19
C GLY A 118 1.44 -5.63 -6.25
N THR A 119 1.00 -4.65 -7.03
CA THR A 119 1.79 -4.05 -8.11
C THR A 119 2.85 -3.04 -7.64
N HIS A 120 2.68 -2.47 -6.45
CA HIS A 120 3.62 -1.49 -5.93
C HIS A 120 4.96 -2.16 -5.55
N PRO A 121 6.13 -1.56 -5.85
CA PRO A 121 7.46 -2.13 -5.57
C PRO A 121 7.65 -2.55 -4.10
N THR A 122 7.12 -1.77 -3.14
CA THR A 122 7.22 -2.07 -1.71
C THR A 122 6.49 -3.36 -1.33
N THR A 123 5.30 -3.58 -1.90
CA THR A 123 4.52 -4.81 -1.69
C THR A 123 5.24 -6.00 -2.31
N ALA A 124 5.80 -5.83 -3.51
CA ALA A 124 6.59 -6.86 -4.18
C ALA A 124 7.81 -7.29 -3.36
N LEU A 125 8.55 -6.32 -2.79
CA LEU A 125 9.68 -6.58 -1.91
C LEU A 125 9.28 -7.38 -0.66
N CYS A 126 8.12 -7.07 -0.06
CA CYS A 126 7.61 -7.78 1.11
C CYS A 126 7.16 -9.22 0.75
N LEU A 127 6.42 -9.40 -0.34
CA LEU A 127 5.93 -10.70 -0.76
C LEU A 127 7.08 -11.63 -1.15
N ASN A 128 8.08 -11.14 -1.90
CA ASN A 128 9.28 -11.89 -2.24
C ASN A 128 10.09 -12.33 -1.00
N TRP A 129 10.06 -11.53 0.06
CA TRP A 129 10.69 -11.90 1.32
C TRP A 129 9.87 -12.95 2.06
N LEU A 130 8.53 -12.79 2.15
CA LEU A 130 7.65 -13.74 2.81
C LEU A 130 7.70 -15.13 2.17
N ASP A 131 7.78 -15.22 0.85
CA ASP A 131 7.89 -16.48 0.10
C ASP A 131 9.07 -17.38 0.57
N ARG A 132 10.13 -16.75 1.06
CA ARG A 132 11.36 -17.41 1.52
C ARG A 132 11.36 -17.73 3.03
N GLN A 133 10.32 -17.31 3.78
CA GLN A 133 10.28 -17.53 5.23
C GLN A 133 9.62 -18.87 5.59
N ASN A 134 10.04 -19.44 6.71
CA ASN A 134 9.31 -20.55 7.31
C ASN A 134 8.24 -20.00 8.26
N LEU A 135 7.03 -19.92 7.76
CA LEU A 135 5.88 -19.38 8.50
C LEU A 135 5.03 -20.46 9.18
N GLN A 136 5.39 -21.74 9.09
CA GLN A 136 4.63 -22.84 9.66
C GLN A 136 4.43 -22.65 11.17
N ASN A 137 3.15 -22.62 11.59
CA ASN A 137 2.72 -22.42 12.97
C ASN A 137 3.17 -21.10 13.64
N LYS A 138 3.55 -20.09 12.84
CA LYS A 138 4.00 -18.79 13.33
C LYS A 138 2.83 -17.84 13.56
N THR A 139 3.03 -16.91 14.49
CA THR A 139 2.16 -15.74 14.69
C THR A 139 2.81 -14.54 14.02
N VAL A 140 2.01 -13.79 13.24
CA VAL A 140 2.46 -12.61 12.50
C VAL A 140 1.62 -11.41 12.91
N ILE A 141 2.22 -10.24 13.00
CA ILE A 141 1.52 -8.94 13.07
C ILE A 141 1.80 -8.22 11.76
N ASP A 142 0.74 -7.75 11.10
CA ASP A 142 0.77 -6.94 9.89
C ASP A 142 0.29 -5.53 10.25
N TYR A 143 1.25 -4.62 10.49
CA TYR A 143 1.00 -3.26 10.98
C TYR A 143 0.99 -2.27 9.82
N GLY A 144 -0.16 -1.63 9.57
CA GLY A 144 -0.49 -0.95 8.33
C GLY A 144 -0.95 -1.96 7.28
N CYS A 145 -1.92 -2.82 7.65
CA CYS A 145 -2.26 -3.99 6.83
C CYS A 145 -2.95 -3.64 5.50
N GLY A 146 -3.54 -2.45 5.36
CA GLY A 146 -4.18 -2.00 4.12
C GLY A 146 -5.20 -2.99 3.58
N SER A 147 -4.96 -3.52 2.39
CA SER A 147 -5.77 -4.57 1.76
C SER A 147 -5.70 -5.93 2.48
N GLY A 148 -4.77 -6.10 3.42
CA GLY A 148 -4.47 -7.36 4.11
C GLY A 148 -3.56 -8.31 3.32
N ILE A 149 -3.00 -7.87 2.19
CA ILE A 149 -2.25 -8.74 1.27
C ILE A 149 -1.09 -9.47 1.93
N LEU A 150 -0.30 -8.80 2.79
CA LEU A 150 0.85 -9.42 3.47
C LEU A 150 0.39 -10.41 4.53
N GLY A 151 -0.64 -10.05 5.30
CA GLY A 151 -1.24 -10.94 6.29
C GLY A 151 -1.87 -12.18 5.66
N ILE A 152 -2.59 -12.04 4.55
CA ILE A 152 -3.17 -13.15 3.79
C ILE A 152 -2.06 -14.04 3.23
N ALA A 153 -1.01 -13.43 2.62
CA ALA A 153 0.16 -14.16 2.15
C ALA A 153 0.79 -15.01 3.27
N ALA A 154 1.02 -14.41 4.42
CA ALA A 154 1.59 -15.12 5.57
C ALA A 154 0.73 -16.31 6.02
N LEU A 155 -0.60 -16.16 6.03
CA LEU A 155 -1.53 -17.25 6.40
C LEU A 155 -1.52 -18.40 5.39
N LEU A 156 -1.52 -18.10 4.10
CA LEU A 156 -1.49 -19.10 3.05
C LEU A 156 -0.13 -19.80 2.94
N LEU A 157 0.95 -19.11 3.33
CA LEU A 157 2.29 -19.69 3.48
C LEU A 157 2.47 -20.52 4.77
N GLY A 158 1.43 -20.65 5.60
CA GLY A 158 1.41 -21.57 6.75
C GLY A 158 1.41 -20.91 8.13
N ALA A 159 1.33 -19.59 8.24
CA ALA A 159 1.20 -18.95 9.54
C ALA A 159 -0.07 -19.45 10.27
N HIS A 160 0.05 -19.68 11.58
CA HIS A 160 -1.08 -20.10 12.39
C HIS A 160 -2.10 -18.97 12.54
N LYS A 161 -1.62 -17.77 12.79
CA LYS A 161 -2.44 -16.58 13.04
C LYS A 161 -1.73 -15.33 12.55
N VAL A 162 -2.49 -14.41 11.98
CA VAL A 162 -2.05 -13.06 11.67
C VAL A 162 -2.97 -12.07 12.38
N ILE A 163 -2.40 -10.98 12.88
CA ILE A 163 -3.14 -9.86 13.45
C ILE A 163 -2.87 -8.66 12.56
N GLY A 164 -3.92 -8.14 11.91
CA GLY A 164 -3.83 -6.92 11.11
C GLY A 164 -4.10 -5.70 11.98
N VAL A 165 -3.36 -4.63 11.73
CA VAL A 165 -3.59 -3.32 12.37
C VAL A 165 -3.54 -2.25 11.31
N ASP A 166 -4.55 -1.38 11.27
CA ASP A 166 -4.56 -0.22 10.39
C ASP A 166 -5.31 0.94 11.04
N ASN A 167 -4.92 2.17 10.72
CA ASN A 167 -5.58 3.38 11.23
C ASN A 167 -6.83 3.77 10.42
N ASP A 168 -6.99 3.20 9.21
CA ASP A 168 -8.12 3.43 8.33
C ASP A 168 -9.20 2.33 8.52
N PRO A 169 -10.42 2.66 8.95
CA PRO A 169 -11.52 1.71 9.02
C PRO A 169 -11.86 1.05 7.67
N GLN A 170 -11.62 1.74 6.54
CA GLN A 170 -11.85 1.19 5.20
C GLN A 170 -10.83 0.08 4.90
N ALA A 171 -9.56 0.26 5.27
CA ALA A 171 -8.53 -0.76 5.17
C ALA A 171 -8.89 -2.02 5.97
N LEU A 172 -9.42 -1.85 7.20
CA LEU A 172 -9.88 -3.00 8.00
C LEU A 172 -11.03 -3.76 7.33
N SER A 173 -11.97 -3.05 6.68
CA SER A 173 -13.05 -3.69 5.92
C SER A 173 -12.49 -4.45 4.72
N ALA A 174 -11.62 -3.81 3.94
CA ALA A 174 -10.98 -4.42 2.77
C ALA A 174 -10.16 -5.68 3.15
N SER A 175 -9.39 -5.61 4.24
CA SER A 175 -8.65 -6.77 4.77
C SER A 175 -9.58 -7.96 5.10
N ARG A 176 -10.72 -7.71 5.76
CA ARG A 176 -11.71 -8.77 6.07
C ARG A 176 -12.34 -9.36 4.81
N ASP A 177 -12.69 -8.51 3.84
CA ASP A 177 -13.30 -8.95 2.59
C ASP A 177 -12.32 -9.80 1.77
N ASN A 178 -11.06 -9.35 1.67
CA ASN A 178 -10.02 -10.10 0.98
C ASN A 178 -9.67 -11.41 1.70
N ALA A 179 -9.65 -11.43 3.04
CA ALA A 179 -9.49 -12.66 3.81
C ALA A 179 -10.60 -13.67 3.52
N ARG A 180 -11.87 -13.21 3.47
CA ARG A 180 -13.01 -14.07 3.11
C ARG A 180 -12.91 -14.63 1.69
N LYS A 181 -12.47 -13.84 0.70
CA LYS A 181 -12.21 -14.32 -0.67
C LYS A 181 -11.16 -15.43 -0.69
N ASN A 182 -10.22 -15.41 0.24
CA ASN A 182 -9.18 -16.42 0.39
C ASN A 182 -9.54 -17.54 1.40
N HIS A 183 -10.82 -17.68 1.77
CA HIS A 183 -11.33 -18.69 2.70
C HIS A 183 -10.68 -18.65 4.09
N ILE A 184 -10.18 -17.48 4.50
CA ILE A 184 -9.57 -17.27 5.81
C ILE A 184 -10.65 -16.86 6.81
N ILE A 185 -10.79 -17.62 7.88
CA ILE A 185 -11.74 -17.34 8.97
C ILE A 185 -11.24 -16.18 9.83
N GLU A 186 -12.15 -15.38 10.36
CA GLU A 186 -11.84 -14.16 11.12
C GLU A 186 -10.94 -14.42 12.35
N SER A 187 -11.10 -15.56 13.00
CA SER A 187 -10.27 -15.91 14.16
C SER A 187 -8.78 -16.10 13.82
N ARG A 188 -8.46 -16.40 12.55
CA ARG A 188 -7.07 -16.49 12.06
C ARG A 188 -6.51 -15.15 11.60
N PHE A 189 -7.37 -14.21 11.19
CA PHE A 189 -6.98 -12.86 10.76
C PHE A 189 -7.87 -11.79 11.40
N PRO A 190 -7.85 -11.63 12.73
CA PRO A 190 -8.50 -10.49 13.37
C PRO A 190 -7.77 -9.20 12.99
N VAL A 191 -8.53 -8.14 12.69
CA VAL A 191 -7.99 -6.82 12.34
C VAL A 191 -8.54 -5.74 13.26
N PHE A 192 -7.69 -4.79 13.66
CA PHE A 192 -7.94 -3.79 14.69
C PHE A 192 -7.48 -2.40 14.30
N LEU A 193 -8.15 -1.38 14.81
CA LEU A 193 -7.56 -0.04 14.91
C LEU A 193 -6.40 -0.06 15.93
N PRO A 194 -5.40 0.83 15.82
CA PRO A 194 -4.24 0.85 16.73
C PRO A 194 -4.62 0.93 18.21
N ARG A 195 -5.67 1.72 18.54
CA ARG A 195 -6.17 1.84 19.91
C ARG A 195 -6.74 0.52 20.45
N ASP A 196 -7.51 -0.18 19.63
CA ASP A 196 -8.15 -1.46 20.02
C ASP A 196 -7.10 -2.57 20.12
N PHE A 197 -6.12 -2.58 19.21
CA PHE A 197 -4.98 -3.48 19.28
C PHE A 197 -4.16 -3.28 20.55
N ALA A 198 -3.85 -2.03 20.92
CA ALA A 198 -3.16 -1.72 22.17
C ALA A 198 -3.94 -2.23 23.41
N ALA A 199 -5.26 -2.11 23.40
CA ALA A 199 -6.10 -2.66 24.47
C ALA A 199 -6.00 -4.19 24.58
N GLN A 200 -5.91 -4.91 23.44
CA GLN A 200 -5.71 -6.38 23.45
C GLN A 200 -4.35 -6.78 24.06
N ILE A 201 -3.30 -6.00 23.80
CA ILE A 201 -1.96 -6.22 24.41
C ILE A 201 -2.03 -6.00 25.92
N ILE A 202 -2.62 -4.91 26.38
CA ILE A 202 -2.76 -4.59 27.81
C ILE A 202 -3.51 -5.71 28.54
N LEU A 203 -4.56 -6.24 27.93
CA LEU A 203 -5.34 -7.36 28.47
C LEU A 203 -4.59 -8.70 28.38
N LYS A 204 -3.35 -8.73 27.91
CA LYS A 204 -2.53 -9.93 27.69
C LYS A 204 -3.19 -10.98 26.78
N LYS A 205 -4.17 -10.57 25.95
CA LYS A 205 -4.83 -11.44 24.96
C LYS A 205 -3.99 -11.61 23.70
N LEU A 206 -3.12 -10.65 23.42
CA LEU A 206 -2.12 -10.68 22.35
C LEU A 206 -0.75 -10.49 22.98
N THR A 207 0.18 -11.37 22.58
CA THR A 207 1.58 -11.34 23.02
C THR A 207 2.45 -10.98 21.82
N GLN A 208 3.76 -10.97 22.03
CA GLN A 208 4.73 -10.80 20.96
C GLN A 208 4.53 -11.85 19.83
N ALA A 209 4.80 -11.44 18.61
CA ALA A 209 4.72 -12.25 17.41
C ALA A 209 6.10 -12.80 17.00
N ASP A 210 6.09 -13.88 16.22
CA ASP A 210 7.30 -14.42 15.60
C ASP A 210 7.78 -13.49 14.47
N TYR A 211 6.83 -12.83 13.78
CA TYR A 211 7.10 -11.87 12.70
C TYR A 211 6.27 -10.62 12.89
N VAL A 212 6.87 -9.46 12.67
CA VAL A 212 6.17 -8.18 12.54
C VAL A 212 6.50 -7.61 11.17
N LEU A 213 5.47 -7.31 10.40
CA LEU A 213 5.53 -6.71 9.07
C LEU A 213 5.00 -5.28 9.17
N ALA A 214 5.64 -4.33 8.53
CA ALA A 214 5.11 -2.97 8.38
C ALA A 214 5.54 -2.40 7.02
N ASN A 215 4.57 -2.25 6.12
CA ASN A 215 4.76 -1.60 4.82
C ASN A 215 4.04 -0.25 4.85
N ILE A 216 4.64 0.71 5.56
CA ILE A 216 4.14 2.07 5.78
C ILE A 216 5.26 3.07 5.57
N LEU A 217 4.95 4.37 5.54
CA LEU A 217 5.91 5.43 5.29
C LEU A 217 7.03 5.49 6.34
N ALA A 218 8.19 6.03 5.95
CA ALA A 218 9.40 6.07 6.78
C ALA A 218 9.25 6.86 8.08
N GLY A 219 8.58 8.03 8.03
CA GLY A 219 8.33 8.85 9.22
C GLY A 219 7.61 8.09 10.33
N PRO A 220 6.42 7.50 10.07
CA PRO A 220 5.73 6.60 10.99
C PRO A 220 6.59 5.41 11.46
N LEU A 221 7.39 4.78 10.58
CA LEU A 221 8.27 3.68 10.99
C LEU A 221 9.29 4.11 12.04
N ILE A 222 9.92 5.26 11.87
CA ILE A 222 10.87 5.82 12.84
C ILE A 222 10.17 6.10 14.18
N ASN A 223 9.02 6.77 14.14
CA ASN A 223 8.27 7.13 15.34
C ASN A 223 7.77 5.91 16.12
N LEU A 224 7.45 4.84 15.45
CA LEU A 224 6.95 3.59 16.03
C LEU A 224 8.05 2.56 16.33
N ALA A 225 9.34 2.89 16.12
CA ALA A 225 10.42 1.90 16.17
C ALA A 225 10.48 1.12 17.49
N ALA A 226 10.41 1.79 18.63
CA ALA A 226 10.40 1.15 19.94
C ALA A 226 9.15 0.28 20.14
N TYR A 227 7.99 0.76 19.70
CA TYR A 227 6.72 0.05 19.84
C TYR A 227 6.69 -1.23 18.96
N LEU A 228 7.00 -1.11 17.68
CA LEU A 228 7.03 -2.26 16.76
C LEU A 228 8.09 -3.29 17.18
N SER A 229 9.25 -2.82 17.65
CA SER A 229 10.30 -3.69 18.19
C SER A 229 9.80 -4.50 19.39
N ALA A 230 9.04 -3.89 20.29
CA ALA A 230 8.49 -4.59 21.46
C ALA A 230 7.47 -5.68 21.10
N LEU A 231 6.85 -5.61 19.92
CA LEU A 231 5.90 -6.61 19.42
C LEU A 231 6.57 -7.89 18.87
N VAL A 232 7.86 -7.83 18.55
CA VAL A 232 8.60 -9.00 18.03
C VAL A 232 9.14 -9.81 19.21
N LYS A 233 9.05 -11.14 19.21
CA LYS A 233 9.70 -12.03 20.18
C LYS A 233 11.23 -11.92 20.09
N PRO A 234 11.99 -12.12 21.17
CA PRO A 234 13.43 -12.36 21.07
C PRO A 234 13.71 -13.47 20.03
N GLY A 235 14.63 -13.22 19.11
CA GLY A 235 14.90 -14.11 17.98
C GLY A 235 13.84 -14.13 16.87
N GLY A 236 12.75 -13.39 17.00
CA GLY A 236 11.75 -13.19 15.95
C GLY A 236 12.25 -12.24 14.84
N ALA A 237 11.49 -12.08 13.79
CA ALA A 237 11.87 -11.28 12.63
C ALA A 237 11.00 -10.06 12.41
N LEU A 238 11.63 -9.00 11.91
CA LEU A 238 11.01 -7.75 11.48
C LEU A 238 11.16 -7.57 9.98
N LEU A 239 10.12 -7.07 9.33
CA LEU A 239 10.11 -6.64 7.94
C LEU A 239 9.52 -5.25 7.83
N LEU A 240 10.27 -4.31 7.25
CA LEU A 240 9.86 -2.94 7.00
C LEU A 240 9.96 -2.64 5.50
N SER A 241 9.01 -1.91 4.96
CA SER A 241 9.03 -1.34 3.61
C SER A 241 8.14 -0.10 3.54
N GLY A 242 7.98 0.50 2.35
CA GLY A 242 7.39 1.83 2.23
C GLY A 242 8.42 2.93 2.47
N ILE A 243 9.69 2.63 2.21
CA ILE A 243 10.87 3.42 2.52
C ILE A 243 11.58 3.74 1.21
N LEU A 244 11.88 5.00 0.95
CA LEU A 244 12.73 5.41 -0.18
C LEU A 244 14.21 5.11 0.13
N GLU A 245 15.03 4.95 -0.91
CA GLU A 245 16.46 4.66 -0.76
C GLU A 245 17.17 5.71 0.12
N GLU A 246 16.85 6.98 -0.04
CA GLU A 246 17.38 8.08 0.76
C GLU A 246 16.98 8.06 2.23
N GLN A 247 15.84 7.41 2.57
CA GLN A 247 15.32 7.28 3.92
C GLN A 247 15.85 6.02 4.64
N ALA A 248 16.47 5.09 3.91
CA ALA A 248 16.84 3.76 4.41
C ALA A 248 17.79 3.82 5.61
N GLU A 249 18.75 4.74 5.60
CA GLU A 249 19.74 4.91 6.67
C GLU A 249 19.05 5.32 7.98
N SER A 250 18.20 6.34 7.96
CA SER A 250 17.51 6.86 9.15
C SER A 250 16.56 5.83 9.76
N VAL A 251 15.82 5.09 8.92
CA VAL A 251 14.99 3.99 9.39
C VAL A 251 15.85 2.87 9.98
N SER A 252 16.93 2.47 9.33
CA SER A 252 17.83 1.43 9.83
C SER A 252 18.41 1.79 11.20
N GLN A 253 18.89 3.02 11.38
CA GLN A 253 19.41 3.51 12.66
C GLN A 253 18.35 3.43 13.77
N ALA A 254 17.09 3.75 13.47
CA ALA A 254 16.02 3.68 14.45
C ALA A 254 15.76 2.26 14.99
N TYR A 255 16.01 1.21 14.19
CA TYR A 255 15.79 -0.18 14.59
C TYR A 255 17.04 -0.93 15.05
N GLN A 256 18.23 -0.45 14.69
CA GLN A 256 19.52 -1.05 15.03
C GLN A 256 19.70 -1.40 16.53
N PRO A 257 19.17 -0.64 17.50
CA PRO A 257 19.30 -1.01 18.91
C PRO A 257 18.70 -2.38 19.25
N TRP A 258 17.66 -2.82 18.54
CA TRP A 258 16.92 -4.04 18.85
C TRP A 258 17.12 -5.18 17.86
N PHE A 259 17.66 -4.90 16.67
CA PHE A 259 17.74 -5.90 15.59
C PHE A 259 19.14 -6.03 15.01
N ASP A 260 19.47 -7.27 14.63
CA ASP A 260 20.55 -7.56 13.70
C ASP A 260 19.98 -7.44 12.29
N LEU A 261 20.16 -6.25 11.70
CA LEU A 261 19.61 -5.95 10.38
C LEU A 261 20.36 -6.70 9.28
N LYS A 262 19.63 -7.15 8.27
CA LYS A 262 20.15 -7.82 7.08
C LYS A 262 20.44 -6.80 5.98
N PRO A 263 21.23 -7.17 4.96
CA PRO A 263 21.40 -6.32 3.79
C PRO A 263 20.07 -5.86 3.21
N LEU A 264 20.02 -4.61 2.79
CA LEU A 264 18.85 -3.99 2.16
C LEU A 264 18.54 -4.70 0.84
N ALA A 265 17.26 -4.70 0.48
CA ALA A 265 16.84 -5.02 -0.88
C ALA A 265 16.07 -3.83 -1.43
N SER A 266 16.33 -3.46 -2.66
CA SER A 266 15.66 -2.34 -3.32
C SER A 266 14.97 -2.78 -4.61
N ASN A 267 13.95 -2.04 -4.99
CA ASN A 267 13.21 -2.17 -6.23
C ASN A 267 12.60 -0.82 -6.58
N ASP A 268 12.99 -0.27 -7.73
CA ASP A 268 12.43 0.97 -8.27
C ASP A 268 12.46 2.14 -7.26
N GLY A 269 13.63 2.40 -6.66
CA GLY A 269 13.84 3.47 -5.67
C GLY A 269 13.26 3.20 -4.26
N TRP A 270 12.55 2.07 -4.08
CA TRP A 270 12.00 1.66 -2.79
C TRP A 270 12.82 0.57 -2.13
N VAL A 271 12.85 0.57 -0.79
CA VAL A 271 13.69 -0.31 0.01
C VAL A 271 12.86 -1.18 0.94
N ARG A 272 13.38 -2.38 1.17
CA ARG A 272 12.96 -3.29 2.23
C ARG A 272 14.11 -3.46 3.24
N ILE A 273 13.79 -3.24 4.51
CA ILE A 273 14.66 -3.53 5.66
C ILE A 273 14.13 -4.78 6.34
N SER A 274 14.99 -5.72 6.70
CA SER A 274 14.61 -6.87 7.52
C SER A 274 15.68 -7.17 8.54
N GLY A 275 15.30 -7.75 9.67
CA GLY A 275 16.24 -8.06 10.74
C GLY A 275 15.68 -9.12 11.70
N GLN A 276 16.58 -9.70 12.49
CA GLN A 276 16.26 -10.61 13.57
C GLN A 276 16.40 -9.89 14.91
N ARG A 277 15.39 -10.00 15.78
CA ARG A 277 15.44 -9.37 17.10
C ARG A 277 16.55 -10.03 17.93
N LYS A 278 17.39 -9.19 18.54
CA LYS A 278 18.42 -9.60 19.49
C LYS A 278 17.79 -10.34 20.68
N LEU A 279 18.54 -11.30 21.24
CA LEU A 279 18.10 -12.12 22.38
C LEU A 279 18.03 -11.29 23.67
#